data_13b5066b65fd2759a030c691e7f8a8a4
#
_entry.id   13b5066b65fd2759a030c691e7f8a8a4
#
_cell.length_a   1.000
_cell.length_b   1.000
_cell.length_c   1.000
_cell.angle_alpha   90.00
_cell.angle_beta   90.00
_cell.angle_gamma   90.00
#
_symmetry.space_group_name_H-M   'P 1'
#
loop_
_entity.id
_entity.type
_entity.pdbx_description
1 polymer ?
#
loop_
_entity_poly.entity_id
_entity_poly.type
_entity_poly.pdbx_seq_one_letter_code
_entity_poly.pdbx_strand_id
1 'polypeptide(L)'
;MMRSTETAEANAARARWMGVLARATRDELESAWSTLAERPSYDMLRRPETGLVMVRGRAGGTGNPFNLGEMTVTRCAVRLPDGTTGASYAAGRDQRKAELAAVFDALMQTGERLRIEGGIIA
;
A
#
# COMPACT_ATOMS: atom_id res chain seq x y z
N MET A 1 16.35 7.40 21.33
CA MET A 1 16.32 8.21 20.11
C MET A 1 16.54 7.31 18.90
N MET A 2 15.66 7.42 17.92
CA MET A 2 15.79 6.61 16.71
C MET A 2 16.97 7.11 15.86
N ARG A 3 17.75 6.19 15.38
CA ARG A 3 18.90 6.52 14.53
C ARG A 3 18.45 6.67 13.07
N SER A 4 19.19 7.48 12.31
CA SER A 4 18.91 7.67 10.87
C SER A 4 18.91 6.34 10.11
N THR A 5 19.82 5.41 10.45
CA THR A 5 19.91 4.11 9.82
C THR A 5 18.65 3.28 10.08
N GLU A 6 18.14 3.29 11.31
CA GLU A 6 16.92 2.56 11.67
C GLU A 6 15.71 3.12 10.92
N THR A 7 15.62 4.45 10.80
CA THR A 7 14.55 5.09 10.04
C THR A 7 14.62 4.73 8.56
N ALA A 8 15.82 4.73 7.99
CA ALA A 8 16.01 4.39 6.58
C ALA A 8 15.64 2.93 6.32
N GLU A 9 16.02 2.03 7.22
CA GLU A 9 15.67 0.61 7.10
C GLU A 9 14.17 0.39 7.21
N ALA A 10 13.50 1.08 8.16
CA ALA A 10 12.06 1.00 8.32
C ALA A 10 11.34 1.52 7.07
N ASN A 11 11.81 2.63 6.52
CA ASN A 11 11.23 3.21 5.31
C ASN A 11 11.43 2.32 4.09
N ALA A 12 12.60 1.70 3.96
CA ALA A 12 12.88 0.77 2.88
C ALA A 12 12.00 -0.47 2.97
N ALA A 13 11.82 -1.00 4.17
CA ALA A 13 10.95 -2.15 4.40
C ALA A 13 9.51 -1.81 4.03
N ARG A 14 9.00 -0.66 4.45
CA ARG A 14 7.65 -0.23 4.13
C ARG A 14 7.45 -0.05 2.63
N ALA A 15 8.39 0.59 1.96
CA ALA A 15 8.31 0.77 0.51
C ALA A 15 8.22 -0.59 -0.20
N ARG A 16 8.98 -1.58 0.29
CA ARG A 16 8.97 -2.92 -0.29
C ARG A 16 7.63 -3.60 -0.14
N TRP A 17 7.06 -3.63 1.08
CA TRP A 17 5.78 -4.30 1.26
C TRP A 17 4.63 -3.54 0.61
N MET A 18 4.65 -2.22 0.58
CA MET A 18 3.64 -1.45 -0.13
C MET A 18 3.65 -1.77 -1.62
N GLY A 19 4.84 -1.98 -2.21
CA GLY A 19 4.96 -2.40 -3.60
C GLY A 19 4.34 -3.78 -3.85
N VAL A 20 4.57 -4.72 -2.94
CA VAL A 20 3.96 -6.05 -3.04
C VAL A 20 2.44 -5.97 -2.92
N LEU A 21 1.94 -5.21 -1.95
CA LEU A 21 0.50 -5.04 -1.74
C LEU A 21 -0.17 -4.39 -2.95
N ALA A 22 0.51 -3.41 -3.56
CA ALA A 22 -0.03 -2.74 -4.75
C ALA A 22 -0.15 -3.68 -5.95
N ARG A 23 0.74 -4.66 -6.05
CA ARG A 23 0.75 -5.64 -7.15
C ARG A 23 -0.07 -6.89 -6.86
N ALA A 24 -0.45 -7.12 -5.61
CA ALA A 24 -1.27 -8.27 -5.23
C ALA A 24 -2.66 -8.15 -5.87
N THR A 25 -3.26 -9.28 -6.22
CA THR A 25 -4.62 -9.28 -6.74
C THR A 25 -5.61 -9.09 -5.59
N ARG A 26 -6.82 -8.67 -5.95
CA ARG A 26 -7.89 -8.56 -4.97
C ARG A 26 -8.15 -9.90 -4.27
N ASP A 27 -8.16 -10.99 -5.04
CA ASP A 27 -8.41 -12.33 -4.49
C ASP A 27 -7.32 -12.75 -3.50
N GLU A 28 -6.06 -12.42 -3.79
CA GLU A 28 -4.96 -12.68 -2.86
C GLU A 28 -5.15 -11.92 -1.55
N LEU A 29 -5.53 -10.65 -1.63
CA LEU A 29 -5.75 -9.82 -0.44
C LEU A 29 -7.00 -10.29 0.34
N GLU A 30 -8.08 -10.63 -0.34
CA GLU A 30 -9.28 -11.16 0.32
C GLU A 30 -9.00 -12.48 1.01
N SER A 31 -8.24 -13.36 0.37
CA SER A 31 -7.87 -14.64 0.95
C SER A 31 -7.04 -14.45 2.21
N ALA A 32 -6.04 -13.57 2.16
CA ALA A 32 -5.21 -13.27 3.31
C ALA A 32 -6.04 -12.66 4.45
N TRP A 33 -6.96 -11.76 4.13
CA TRP A 33 -7.86 -11.15 5.11
C TRP A 33 -8.71 -12.21 5.81
N SER A 34 -9.22 -13.18 5.05
CA SER A 34 -10.04 -14.26 5.59
C SER A 34 -9.28 -15.19 6.51
N THR A 35 -7.96 -15.31 6.33
CA THR A 35 -7.15 -16.21 7.15
C THR A 35 -6.74 -15.60 8.49
N LEU A 36 -6.94 -14.30 8.69
CA LEU A 36 -6.61 -13.66 9.97
C LEU A 36 -7.54 -14.17 11.06
N ALA A 37 -6.95 -14.61 12.18
CA ALA A 37 -7.72 -15.10 13.33
C ALA A 37 -8.57 -13.99 13.93
N GLU A 38 -7.98 -12.80 14.03
CA GLU A 38 -8.66 -11.61 14.50
C GLU A 38 -8.49 -10.51 13.49
N ARG A 39 -9.59 -10.11 12.86
CA ARG A 39 -9.58 -9.01 11.91
C ARG A 39 -9.82 -7.71 12.67
N PRO A 40 -8.89 -6.75 12.59
CA PRO A 40 -9.06 -5.50 13.32
C PRO A 40 -10.18 -4.65 12.71
N SER A 41 -10.80 -3.85 13.54
CA SER A 41 -11.60 -2.74 13.04
C SER A 41 -10.66 -1.64 12.57
N TYR A 42 -11.17 -0.75 11.73
CA TYR A 42 -10.39 0.39 11.25
C TYR A 42 -11.33 1.49 10.81
N ASP A 43 -10.82 2.73 10.87
CA ASP A 43 -11.55 3.89 10.38
C ASP A 43 -10.98 4.32 9.04
N MET A 44 -11.86 4.78 8.16
CA MET A 44 -11.43 5.34 6.87
C MET A 44 -10.99 6.79 7.09
N LEU A 45 -9.70 7.05 6.91
CA LEU A 45 -9.19 8.43 6.87
C LEU A 45 -9.41 9.04 5.49
N ARG A 46 -9.24 8.22 4.47
CA ARG A 46 -9.54 8.59 3.09
C ARG A 46 -10.17 7.38 2.45
N ARG A 47 -11.44 7.51 2.07
CA ARG A 47 -12.14 6.43 1.37
C ARG A 47 -11.47 6.15 0.03
N PRO A 48 -11.58 4.92 -0.48
CA PRO A 48 -10.97 4.62 -1.78
C PRO A 48 -11.43 5.63 -2.84
N GLU A 49 -10.45 6.32 -3.43
CA GLU A 49 -10.69 7.31 -4.47
C GLU A 49 -9.93 6.90 -5.72
N THR A 50 -10.64 6.87 -6.84
CA THR A 50 -10.05 6.57 -8.13
C THR A 50 -9.85 7.86 -8.90
N GLY A 51 -8.67 8.04 -9.46
CA GLY A 51 -8.34 9.22 -10.24
C GLY A 51 -7.35 8.90 -11.33
N LEU A 52 -7.05 9.90 -12.14
CA LEU A 52 -6.06 9.78 -13.21
C LEU A 52 -4.77 10.47 -12.79
N VAL A 53 -3.65 9.83 -13.09
CA VAL A 53 -2.33 10.45 -12.94
C VAL A 53 -1.64 10.42 -14.30
N MET A 54 -0.82 11.46 -14.54
CA MET A 54 -0.05 11.52 -15.78
C MET A 54 1.23 10.73 -15.61
N VAL A 55 1.49 9.85 -16.58
CA VAL A 55 2.76 9.14 -16.64
C VAL A 55 3.68 9.95 -17.54
N ARG A 56 4.85 10.31 -17.01
CA ARG A 56 5.82 11.15 -17.74
C ARG A 56 7.12 10.39 -17.95
N GLY A 57 7.75 10.64 -19.08
CA GLY A 57 9.06 10.13 -19.40
C GLY A 57 9.97 11.26 -19.84
N ARG A 58 11.25 10.93 -20.06
CA ARG A 58 12.24 11.88 -20.58
C ARG A 58 12.95 11.24 -21.76
N ALA A 59 13.11 12.00 -22.80
CA ALA A 59 13.84 11.55 -23.98
C ALA A 59 15.32 11.34 -23.62
N GLY A 60 15.84 10.13 -23.84
CA GLY A 60 17.23 9.81 -23.54
C GLY A 60 17.62 9.92 -22.08
N GLY A 61 16.65 9.98 -21.18
CA GLY A 61 16.89 10.08 -19.73
C GLY A 61 17.26 11.49 -19.25
N THR A 62 17.64 12.39 -20.11
CA THR A 62 18.07 13.75 -19.74
C THR A 62 17.33 14.86 -20.46
N GLY A 63 16.45 14.50 -21.41
CA GLY A 63 15.69 15.49 -22.18
C GLY A 63 14.55 16.10 -21.37
N ASN A 64 13.77 16.97 -22.01
CA ASN A 64 12.59 17.56 -21.40
C ASN A 64 11.55 16.47 -21.08
N PRO A 65 10.81 16.59 -19.96
CA PRO A 65 9.74 15.64 -19.66
C PRO A 65 8.63 15.72 -20.72
N PHE A 66 8.04 14.59 -21.01
CA PHE A 66 6.88 14.50 -21.91
C PHE A 66 5.88 13.52 -21.34
N ASN A 67 4.62 13.64 -21.78
CA ASN A 67 3.55 12.76 -21.31
C ASN A 67 3.58 11.46 -22.12
N LEU A 68 3.71 10.32 -21.40
CA LEU A 68 3.54 9.00 -21.98
C LEU A 68 2.06 8.60 -22.04
N GLY A 69 1.23 9.20 -21.20
CA GLY A 69 -0.18 8.89 -21.14
C GLY A 69 -0.73 9.12 -19.74
N GLU A 70 -1.93 8.62 -19.53
CA GLU A 70 -2.61 8.70 -18.25
C GLU A 70 -2.79 7.30 -17.67
N MET A 71 -2.71 7.19 -16.35
CA MET A 71 -2.93 5.94 -15.66
C MET A 71 -3.98 6.16 -14.57
N THR A 72 -4.93 5.22 -14.49
CA THR A 72 -5.91 5.22 -13.42
C THR A 72 -5.29 4.61 -12.18
N VAL A 73 -5.46 5.29 -11.04
CA VAL A 73 -5.00 4.79 -9.74
C VAL A 73 -6.12 4.94 -8.72
N THR A 74 -6.09 4.08 -7.70
CA THR A 74 -7.01 4.17 -6.57
C THR A 74 -6.18 4.29 -5.30
N ARG A 75 -6.55 5.26 -4.45
CA ARG A 75 -5.88 5.58 -3.19
C ARG A 75 -6.83 5.34 -2.04
N CYS A 76 -6.28 4.92 -0.91
CA CYS A 76 -7.05 4.75 0.32
C CYS A 76 -6.15 5.00 1.52
N ALA A 77 -6.71 5.45 2.62
CA ALA A 77 -5.99 5.58 3.89
C ALA A 77 -6.91 5.17 5.04
N VAL A 78 -6.36 4.41 5.98
CA VAL A 78 -7.12 3.89 7.13
C VAL A 78 -6.32 4.12 8.41
N ARG A 79 -7.01 4.03 9.55
CA ARG A 79 -6.38 4.09 10.86
C ARG A 79 -6.90 2.95 11.72
N LEU A 80 -5.98 2.23 12.34
CA LEU A 80 -6.30 1.18 13.30
C LEU A 80 -6.66 1.78 14.66
N PRO A 81 -7.29 0.99 15.57
CA PRO A 81 -7.64 1.50 16.88
C PRO A 81 -6.47 2.01 17.73
N ASP A 82 -5.26 1.49 17.48
CA ASP A 82 -4.06 1.94 18.19
C ASP A 82 -3.46 3.23 17.63
N GLY A 83 -4.05 3.79 16.59
CA GLY A 83 -3.58 5.01 15.95
C GLY A 83 -2.68 4.78 14.75
N THR A 84 -2.27 3.55 14.47
CA THR A 84 -1.44 3.24 13.31
C THR A 84 -2.21 3.54 12.02
N THR A 85 -1.60 4.31 11.12
CA THR A 85 -2.23 4.64 9.84
C THR A 85 -1.60 3.82 8.72
N GLY A 86 -2.43 3.40 7.78
CA GLY A 86 -2.00 2.70 6.58
C GLY A 86 -2.53 3.40 5.34
N ALA A 87 -1.82 3.24 4.25
CA ALA A 87 -2.19 3.87 2.98
C ALA A 87 -1.90 2.92 1.83
N SER A 88 -2.63 3.12 0.74
CA SER A 88 -2.38 2.39 -0.48
C SER A 88 -2.49 3.30 -1.69
N TYR A 89 -1.81 2.91 -2.75
CA TYR A 89 -1.79 3.63 -4.01
C TYR A 89 -1.52 2.58 -5.09
N ALA A 90 -2.55 2.21 -5.83
CA ALA A 90 -2.44 1.10 -6.76
C ALA A 90 -3.08 1.43 -8.11
N ALA A 91 -2.48 0.92 -9.19
CA ALA A 91 -3.05 1.06 -10.52
C ALA A 91 -4.40 0.35 -10.60
N GLY A 92 -5.33 0.93 -11.35
CA GLY A 92 -6.65 0.36 -11.57
C GLY A 92 -7.74 1.03 -10.76
N ARG A 93 -8.94 0.46 -10.84
CA ARG A 93 -10.14 1.02 -10.25
C ARG A 93 -10.73 0.18 -9.11
N ASP A 94 -10.01 -0.82 -8.63
CA ASP A 94 -10.53 -1.73 -7.62
C ASP A 94 -10.45 -1.08 -6.23
N GLN A 95 -11.58 -0.57 -5.77
CA GLN A 95 -11.68 0.11 -4.48
C GLN A 95 -11.47 -0.84 -3.30
N ARG A 96 -12.00 -2.06 -3.40
CA ARG A 96 -11.83 -3.06 -2.34
C ARG A 96 -10.37 -3.47 -2.19
N LYS A 97 -9.67 -3.63 -3.31
CA LYS A 97 -8.25 -3.92 -3.31
C LYS A 97 -7.48 -2.81 -2.61
N ALA A 98 -7.79 -1.55 -2.93
CA ALA A 98 -7.13 -0.40 -2.31
C ALA A 98 -7.38 -0.36 -0.80
N GLU A 99 -8.59 -0.65 -0.38
CA GLU A 99 -8.93 -0.69 1.04
C GLU A 99 -8.15 -1.77 1.78
N LEU A 100 -8.14 -2.98 1.25
CA LEU A 100 -7.39 -4.09 1.87
C LEU A 100 -5.91 -3.81 1.90
N ALA A 101 -5.35 -3.27 0.83
CA ALA A 101 -3.93 -2.93 0.79
C ALA A 101 -3.58 -1.88 1.85
N ALA A 102 -4.44 -0.89 2.07
CA ALA A 102 -4.22 0.12 3.11
C ALA A 102 -4.25 -0.51 4.51
N VAL A 103 -5.21 -1.40 4.77
CA VAL A 103 -5.31 -2.09 6.05
C VAL A 103 -4.07 -2.95 6.29
N PHE A 104 -3.62 -3.70 5.29
CA PHE A 104 -2.43 -4.52 5.43
C PHE A 104 -1.17 -3.67 5.61
N ASP A 105 -1.09 -2.49 4.96
CA ASP A 105 0.02 -1.57 5.21
C ASP A 105 0.06 -1.16 6.69
N ALA A 106 -1.09 -0.86 7.27
CA ALA A 106 -1.17 -0.52 8.69
C ALA A 106 -0.75 -1.71 9.57
N LEU A 107 -1.26 -2.91 9.26
CA LEU A 107 -0.94 -4.11 10.03
C LEU A 107 0.54 -4.48 9.96
N MET A 108 1.17 -4.26 8.80
CA MET A 108 2.61 -4.52 8.65
C MET A 108 3.46 -3.63 9.54
N GLN A 109 2.92 -2.50 9.98
CA GLN A 109 3.62 -1.59 10.89
C GLN A 109 3.46 -2.00 12.36
N THR A 110 2.67 -3.03 12.63
CA THR A 110 2.39 -3.52 13.99
C THR A 110 3.10 -4.85 14.24
N GLY A 111 2.80 -5.49 15.36
CA GLY A 111 3.33 -6.81 15.69
C GLY A 111 2.83 -7.95 14.82
N GLU A 112 1.84 -7.70 13.96
CA GLU A 112 1.29 -8.72 13.05
C GLU A 112 2.14 -8.94 11.80
N ARG A 113 3.22 -8.17 11.64
CA ARG A 113 4.03 -8.17 10.43
C ARG A 113 4.50 -9.55 9.98
N LEU A 114 5.06 -10.34 10.89
CA LEU A 114 5.62 -11.64 10.53
C LEU A 114 4.56 -12.61 10.02
N ARG A 115 3.36 -12.56 10.59
CA ARG A 115 2.26 -13.41 10.15
C ARG A 115 1.80 -13.07 8.74
N ILE A 116 1.73 -11.78 8.45
CA ILE A 116 1.27 -11.30 7.16
C ILE A 116 2.32 -11.55 6.08
N GLU A 117 3.60 -11.34 6.41
CA GLU A 117 4.68 -11.61 5.46
C GLU A 117 4.68 -13.07 5.01
N GLY A 118 4.43 -14.00 5.94
CA GLY A 118 4.35 -15.41 5.61
C GLY A 118 3.20 -15.73 4.66
N GLY A 119 2.10 -14.98 4.73
CA GLY A 119 0.91 -15.24 3.92
C GLY A 119 0.88 -14.53 2.57
N ILE A 120 1.43 -13.33 2.49
CA ILE A 120 1.32 -12.48 1.29
C ILE A 120 2.66 -12.17 0.64
N ILE A 121 3.65 -11.86 1.45
CA ILE A 121 4.91 -11.27 0.99
C ILE A 121 6.04 -12.29 0.88
N ALA A 122 5.89 -13.40 1.56
CA ALA A 122 6.88 -14.47 1.55
C ALA A 122 7.15 -15.03 0.16
#